data_c39daa44c9372c09abbaf89392c4f0dc
#
_entry.id   c39daa44c9372c09abbaf89392c4f0dc
#
_cell.length_a   1.000
_cell.length_b   1.000
_cell.length_c   1.000
_cell.angle_alpha   90.00
_cell.angle_beta   90.00
_cell.angle_gamma   90.00
#
_symmetry.space_group_name_H-M   'P 1'
#
loop_
_entity.id
_entity.type
_entity.pdbx_description
1 polymer ?
#
loop_
_entity_poly.entity_id
_entity_poly.type
_entity_poly.pdbx_seq_one_letter_code
_entity_poly.pdbx_strand_id
1 'polypeptide(L)'
;DTLIPLSNRVFAAAHEPVNRSSQFFEENIRDYEYETIVDIGVEALKYDDIVLINAPFTKEVHNEETLERFRTKLRNKGAKLVIIWVVTDPKVCHQRMIERNSDRDTWKLEHWDEYIKTVDFSIPEPLKRLDAGHDLILFHNSSDAEFDKSMAAILPQLEEDI
;
A
#
# COMPACT_ATOMS: atom_id res chain seq x y z
N ASP A 1 4.37 -8.21 -3.47
CA ASP A 1 5.29 -9.07 -4.29
C ASP A 1 4.55 -10.21 -5.02
N THR A 2 3.27 -10.45 -4.72
CA THR A 2 2.48 -11.57 -5.28
C THR A 2 2.40 -11.53 -6.81
N LEU A 3 2.30 -10.35 -7.41
CA LEU A 3 2.15 -10.19 -8.87
C LEU A 3 3.47 -9.95 -9.62
N ILE A 4 4.61 -9.79 -8.93
CA ILE A 4 5.91 -9.58 -9.58
C ILE A 4 6.26 -10.65 -10.61
N PRO A 5 6.05 -11.95 -10.35
CA PRO A 5 6.35 -12.98 -11.34
C PRO A 5 5.54 -12.85 -12.64
N LEU A 6 4.29 -12.38 -12.55
CA LEU A 6 3.46 -12.11 -13.73
C LEU A 6 3.96 -10.89 -14.48
N SER A 7 4.24 -9.81 -13.77
CA SER A 7 4.77 -8.57 -14.36
C SER A 7 6.09 -8.77 -15.07
N ASN A 8 6.98 -9.59 -14.50
CA ASN A 8 8.24 -9.94 -15.14
C ASN A 8 8.03 -10.71 -16.47
N ARG A 9 6.99 -11.52 -16.57
CA ARG A 9 6.61 -12.19 -17.83
C ARG A 9 6.06 -11.20 -18.85
N VAL A 10 5.33 -10.16 -18.42
CA VAL A 10 4.85 -9.09 -19.31
C VAL A 10 6.03 -8.33 -19.89
N PHE A 11 7.02 -7.93 -19.05
CA PHE A 11 8.26 -7.32 -19.54
C PHE A 11 8.96 -8.19 -20.58
N ALA A 12 9.13 -9.48 -20.29
CA ALA A 12 9.77 -10.42 -21.20
C ALA A 12 9.00 -10.59 -22.52
N ALA A 13 7.68 -10.67 -22.48
CA ALA A 13 6.83 -10.80 -23.67
C ALA A 13 6.86 -9.54 -24.54
N ALA A 14 7.02 -8.38 -23.92
CA ALA A 14 7.14 -7.08 -24.61
C ALA A 14 8.59 -6.78 -25.06
N HIS A 15 9.55 -7.64 -24.76
CA HIS A 15 10.99 -7.40 -24.98
C HIS A 15 11.53 -6.14 -24.28
N GLU A 16 10.94 -5.78 -23.14
CA GLU A 16 11.33 -4.64 -22.31
C GLU A 16 12.20 -5.10 -21.13
N PRO A 17 13.20 -4.29 -20.73
CA PRO A 17 13.97 -4.56 -19.53
C PRO A 17 13.09 -4.45 -18.28
N VAL A 18 13.29 -5.33 -17.31
CA VAL A 18 12.55 -5.29 -16.04
C VAL A 18 12.94 -4.03 -15.27
N ASN A 19 12.08 -3.01 -15.34
CA ASN A 19 12.24 -1.75 -14.63
C ASN A 19 10.89 -1.22 -14.17
N ARG A 20 10.60 -1.34 -12.87
CA ARG A 20 9.34 -0.91 -12.24
C ARG A 20 9.21 0.63 -12.07
N SER A 21 10.22 1.39 -12.51
CA SER A 21 10.19 2.86 -12.59
C SER A 21 10.16 3.35 -14.04
N SER A 22 10.02 2.45 -15.02
CA SER A 22 9.95 2.81 -16.44
C SER A 22 8.58 3.35 -16.83
N GLN A 23 8.54 4.15 -17.89
CA GLN A 23 7.30 4.57 -18.51
C GLN A 23 6.45 3.37 -18.98
N PHE A 24 7.10 2.33 -19.52
CA PHE A 24 6.42 1.08 -19.92
C PHE A 24 5.67 0.44 -18.74
N PHE A 25 6.30 0.35 -17.56
CA PHE A 25 5.65 -0.17 -16.37
C PHE A 25 4.44 0.66 -15.96
N GLU A 26 4.60 1.97 -15.89
CA GLU A 26 3.53 2.89 -15.49
C GLU A 26 2.31 2.83 -16.42
N GLU A 27 2.54 2.69 -17.74
CA GLU A 27 1.47 2.71 -18.73
C GLU A 27 0.83 1.34 -18.97
N ASN A 28 1.57 0.23 -18.79
CA ASN A 28 1.13 -1.09 -19.26
C ASN A 28 0.99 -2.14 -18.16
N ILE A 29 1.52 -1.91 -16.95
CA ILE A 29 1.55 -2.95 -15.92
C ILE A 29 0.96 -2.46 -14.60
N ARG A 30 1.37 -1.28 -14.11
CA ARG A 30 1.12 -0.83 -12.75
C ARG A 30 -0.36 -0.91 -12.36
N ASP A 31 -1.21 -0.27 -13.11
CA ASP A 31 -2.63 -0.15 -12.74
C ASP A 31 -3.32 -1.52 -12.77
N TYR A 32 -2.93 -2.40 -13.70
CA TYR A 32 -3.41 -3.78 -13.73
C TYR A 32 -2.95 -4.61 -12.53
N GLU A 33 -1.74 -4.41 -12.01
CA GLU A 33 -1.31 -5.05 -10.76
C GLU A 33 -2.21 -4.66 -9.60
N TYR A 34 -2.51 -3.36 -9.45
CA TYR A 34 -3.34 -2.87 -8.36
C TYR A 34 -4.81 -3.34 -8.50
N GLU A 35 -5.35 -3.33 -9.70
CA GLU A 35 -6.69 -3.87 -9.96
C GLU A 35 -6.75 -5.37 -9.66
N THR A 36 -5.77 -6.13 -10.13
CA THR A 36 -5.71 -7.59 -9.95
C THR A 36 -5.59 -7.98 -8.48
N ILE A 37 -4.73 -7.30 -7.69
CA ILE A 37 -4.61 -7.65 -6.26
C ILE A 37 -5.89 -7.36 -5.49
N VAL A 38 -6.63 -6.32 -5.89
CA VAL A 38 -7.95 -6.03 -5.32
C VAL A 38 -8.96 -7.09 -5.71
N ASP A 39 -8.97 -7.52 -6.97
CA ASP A 39 -9.89 -8.58 -7.42
C ASP A 39 -9.60 -9.92 -6.72
N ILE A 40 -8.32 -10.25 -6.50
CA ILE A 40 -7.91 -11.41 -5.68
C ILE A 40 -8.41 -11.25 -4.23
N GLY A 41 -8.28 -10.05 -3.64
CA GLY A 41 -8.80 -9.78 -2.30
C GLY A 41 -10.31 -9.96 -2.20
N VAL A 42 -11.07 -9.45 -3.18
CA VAL A 42 -12.53 -9.64 -3.26
C VAL A 42 -12.90 -11.11 -3.43
N GLU A 43 -12.11 -11.88 -4.19
CA GLU A 43 -12.34 -13.31 -4.32
C GLU A 43 -12.08 -14.05 -2.99
N ALA A 44 -11.02 -13.67 -2.27
CA ALA A 44 -10.70 -14.24 -0.96
C ALA A 44 -11.78 -13.99 0.09
N LEU A 45 -12.50 -12.86 0.03
CA LEU A 45 -13.64 -12.57 0.92
C LEU A 45 -14.82 -13.54 0.79
N LYS A 46 -14.81 -14.47 -0.17
CA LYS A 46 -15.78 -15.57 -0.20
C LYS A 46 -15.48 -16.67 0.81
N TYR A 47 -14.28 -16.66 1.37
CA TYR A 47 -13.76 -17.70 2.26
C TYR A 47 -13.33 -17.18 3.61
N ASP A 48 -13.05 -15.88 3.70
CA ASP A 48 -12.57 -15.20 4.89
C ASP A 48 -13.34 -13.89 5.08
N ASP A 49 -13.62 -13.51 6.33
CA ASP A 49 -14.33 -12.28 6.66
C ASP A 49 -13.43 -11.04 6.50
N ILE A 50 -12.13 -11.18 6.68
CA ILE A 50 -11.13 -10.11 6.56
C ILE A 50 -10.02 -10.51 5.61
N VAL A 51 -9.70 -9.63 4.66
CA VAL A 51 -8.55 -9.76 3.76
C VAL A 51 -7.66 -8.55 3.84
N LEU A 52 -6.39 -8.76 4.16
CA LEU A 52 -5.38 -7.72 4.23
C LEU A 52 -4.58 -7.64 2.92
N ILE A 53 -4.55 -6.46 2.30
CA ILE A 53 -3.75 -6.18 1.12
C ILE A 53 -2.63 -5.19 1.49
N ASN A 54 -1.39 -5.64 1.46
CA ASN A 54 -0.23 -4.81 1.73
C ASN A 54 0.38 -4.29 0.41
N ALA A 55 0.08 -3.03 0.08
CA ALA A 55 0.63 -2.34 -1.08
C ALA A 55 0.61 -0.82 -0.85
N PRO A 56 1.46 -0.02 -1.53
CA PRO A 56 1.53 1.43 -1.31
C PRO A 56 0.23 2.17 -1.68
N PHE A 57 -0.47 1.78 -2.73
CA PHE A 57 -1.66 2.45 -3.27
C PHE A 57 -1.50 3.97 -3.44
N THR A 58 -0.29 4.44 -3.75
CA THR A 58 0.06 5.87 -3.72
C THR A 58 -0.83 6.74 -4.59
N LYS A 59 -1.12 6.31 -5.84
CA LYS A 59 -2.01 7.07 -6.74
C LYS A 59 -3.46 7.06 -6.21
N GLU A 60 -3.90 5.93 -5.72
CA GLU A 60 -5.27 5.66 -5.30
C GLU A 60 -5.65 6.49 -4.08
N VAL A 61 -4.77 6.59 -3.09
CA VAL A 61 -5.04 7.31 -1.84
C VAL A 61 -4.86 8.83 -1.94
N HIS A 62 -4.14 9.33 -2.96
CA HIS A 62 -3.97 10.76 -3.20
C HIS A 62 -5.05 11.37 -4.12
N ASN A 63 -5.89 10.54 -4.74
CA ASN A 63 -6.96 10.98 -5.63
C ASN A 63 -8.32 10.60 -5.06
N GLU A 64 -9.14 11.62 -4.71
CA GLU A 64 -10.44 11.43 -4.06
C GLU A 64 -11.42 10.64 -4.95
N GLU A 65 -11.46 10.93 -6.25
CA GLU A 65 -12.34 10.22 -7.19
C GLU A 65 -11.96 8.74 -7.31
N THR A 66 -10.66 8.46 -7.39
CA THR A 66 -10.15 7.08 -7.45
C THR A 66 -10.44 6.33 -6.16
N LEU A 67 -10.26 6.96 -5.00
CA LEU A 67 -10.56 6.37 -3.70
C LEU A 67 -12.05 6.05 -3.56
N GLU A 68 -12.94 6.99 -3.94
CA GLU A 68 -14.38 6.77 -3.85
C GLU A 68 -14.90 5.72 -4.85
N ARG A 69 -14.32 5.69 -6.06
CA ARG A 69 -14.61 4.62 -7.04
C ARG A 69 -14.20 3.25 -6.47
N PHE A 70 -13.08 3.18 -5.78
CA PHE A 70 -12.60 1.96 -5.13
C PHE A 70 -13.53 1.53 -3.99
N ARG A 71 -13.91 2.45 -3.11
CA ARG A 71 -14.89 2.20 -2.03
C ARG A 71 -16.24 1.70 -2.59
N THR A 72 -16.71 2.33 -3.65
CA THR A 72 -17.96 1.95 -4.32
C THR A 72 -17.88 0.57 -4.95
N LYS A 73 -16.75 0.24 -5.63
CA LYS A 73 -16.51 -1.11 -6.18
C LYS A 73 -16.62 -2.17 -5.09
N LEU A 74 -15.96 -1.97 -3.95
CA LEU A 74 -15.99 -2.92 -2.83
C LEU A 74 -17.37 -3.00 -2.18
N ARG A 75 -18.03 -1.89 -1.94
CA ARG A 75 -19.40 -1.85 -1.39
C ARG A 75 -20.39 -2.63 -2.26
N ASN A 76 -20.30 -2.51 -3.59
CA ASN A 76 -21.13 -3.27 -4.54
C ASN A 76 -20.85 -4.78 -4.50
N LYS A 77 -19.75 -5.20 -3.91
CA LYS A 77 -19.40 -6.61 -3.66
C LYS A 77 -19.70 -7.06 -2.23
N GLY A 78 -20.37 -6.21 -1.44
CA GLY A 78 -20.68 -6.48 -0.04
C GLY A 78 -19.51 -6.33 0.92
N ALA A 79 -18.41 -5.70 0.47
CA ALA A 79 -17.21 -5.50 1.27
C ALA A 79 -17.07 -4.04 1.74
N LYS A 80 -16.49 -3.85 2.92
CA LYS A 80 -16.07 -2.56 3.47
C LYS A 80 -14.58 -2.34 3.19
N LEU A 81 -14.19 -1.13 2.83
CA LEU A 81 -12.78 -0.73 2.76
C LEU A 81 -12.37 -0.06 4.07
N VAL A 82 -11.35 -0.61 4.71
CA VAL A 82 -10.65 0.04 5.82
C VAL A 82 -9.20 0.26 5.39
N ILE A 83 -8.70 1.47 5.57
CA ILE A 83 -7.32 1.82 5.24
C ILE A 83 -6.51 1.91 6.52
N ILE A 84 -5.47 1.09 6.62
CA ILE A 84 -4.47 1.16 7.68
C ILE A 84 -3.29 1.98 7.14
N TRP A 85 -3.20 3.25 7.55
CA TRP A 85 -2.10 4.13 7.17
C TRP A 85 -0.95 3.99 8.15
N VAL A 86 0.16 3.42 7.67
CA VAL A 86 1.35 3.19 8.51
C VAL A 86 2.19 4.47 8.57
N VAL A 87 2.30 5.02 9.78
CA VAL A 87 3.09 6.22 10.08
C VAL A 87 4.44 5.79 10.65
N THR A 88 5.53 6.18 9.98
CA THR A 88 6.89 5.88 10.43
C THR A 88 7.78 7.12 10.28
N ASP A 89 8.60 7.39 11.28
CA ASP A 89 9.59 8.47 11.20
C ASP A 89 10.54 8.26 10.02
N PRO A 90 10.82 9.30 9.20
CA PRO A 90 11.71 9.17 8.03
C PRO A 90 13.10 8.61 8.34
N LYS A 91 13.66 8.91 9.52
CA LYS A 91 14.96 8.37 9.94
C LYS A 91 14.89 6.87 10.21
N VAL A 92 13.77 6.42 10.81
CA VAL A 92 13.52 5.00 11.05
C VAL A 92 13.30 4.27 9.74
N CYS A 93 12.56 4.88 8.79
CA CYS A 93 12.43 4.34 7.44
C CYS A 93 13.79 4.13 6.77
N HIS A 94 14.65 5.15 6.83
CA HIS A 94 16.00 5.10 6.27
C HIS A 94 16.82 3.95 6.88
N GLN A 95 16.84 3.88 8.20
CA GLN A 95 17.57 2.83 8.92
C GLN A 95 17.09 1.43 8.53
N ARG A 96 15.77 1.22 8.49
CA ARG A 96 15.17 -0.07 8.07
C ARG A 96 15.45 -0.42 6.62
N MET A 97 15.56 0.57 5.72
CA MET A 97 15.96 0.34 4.32
C MET A 97 17.41 -0.12 4.23
N ILE A 98 18.33 0.47 5.03
CA ILE A 98 19.73 0.04 5.14
C ILE A 98 19.81 -1.40 5.65
N GLU A 99 19.11 -1.71 6.75
CA GLU A 99 19.10 -3.04 7.38
C GLU A 99 18.52 -4.12 6.46
N ARG A 100 17.46 -3.78 5.72
CA ARG A 100 16.83 -4.68 4.75
C ARG A 100 17.75 -5.03 3.58
N ASN A 101 18.66 -4.13 3.20
CA ASN A 101 19.65 -4.30 2.13
C ASN A 101 19.06 -4.90 0.84
N SER A 102 17.98 -4.32 0.35
CA SER A 102 17.26 -4.81 -0.83
C SER A 102 17.69 -4.04 -2.08
N ASP A 103 17.94 -4.75 -3.19
CA ASP A 103 18.29 -4.17 -4.49
C ASP A 103 17.31 -3.08 -4.95
N ARG A 104 16.02 -3.19 -4.59
CA ARG A 104 15.00 -2.17 -4.90
C ARG A 104 15.22 -0.84 -4.21
N ASP A 105 16.05 -0.81 -3.16
CA ASP A 105 16.32 0.39 -2.37
C ASP A 105 17.67 1.03 -2.70
N THR A 106 18.51 0.39 -3.50
CA THR A 106 19.88 0.82 -3.82
C THR A 106 19.92 2.28 -4.24
N TRP A 107 19.17 2.66 -5.28
CA TRP A 107 19.16 4.04 -5.75
C TRP A 107 18.70 5.03 -4.66
N LYS A 108 17.69 4.69 -3.87
CA LYS A 108 17.17 5.56 -2.80
C LYS A 108 18.19 5.77 -1.69
N LEU A 109 18.96 4.74 -1.36
CA LEU A 109 20.00 4.81 -0.33
C LEU A 109 21.19 5.61 -0.83
N GLU A 110 21.60 5.44 -2.09
CA GLU A 110 22.68 6.20 -2.71
C GLU A 110 22.35 7.69 -2.88
N HIS A 111 21.04 8.03 -3.06
CA HIS A 111 20.55 9.38 -3.32
C HIS A 111 19.54 9.82 -2.26
N TRP A 112 19.79 9.48 -0.99
CA TRP A 112 18.81 9.70 0.09
C TRP A 112 18.36 11.14 0.22
N ASP A 113 19.27 12.11 0.13
CA ASP A 113 18.97 13.54 0.25
C ASP A 113 18.10 14.08 -0.91
N GLU A 114 18.14 13.44 -2.05
CA GLU A 114 17.27 13.74 -3.19
C GLU A 114 15.92 13.04 -3.00
N TYR A 115 15.96 11.76 -2.66
CA TYR A 115 14.76 10.94 -2.47
C TYR A 115 13.84 11.52 -1.39
N ILE A 116 14.39 11.89 -0.23
CA ILE A 116 13.58 12.40 0.90
C ILE A 116 12.82 13.69 0.57
N LYS A 117 13.31 14.50 -0.37
CA LYS A 117 12.65 15.72 -0.84
C LYS A 117 11.45 15.45 -1.75
N THR A 118 11.38 14.25 -2.34
CA THR A 118 10.30 13.86 -3.24
C THR A 118 9.19 13.07 -2.53
N VAL A 119 9.42 12.63 -1.29
CA VAL A 119 8.47 11.82 -0.54
C VAL A 119 7.67 12.68 0.42
N ASP A 120 6.36 12.64 0.30
CA ASP A 120 5.45 13.20 1.28
C ASP A 120 5.06 12.11 2.30
N PHE A 121 5.48 12.30 3.56
CA PHE A 121 5.13 11.42 4.68
C PHE A 121 3.82 11.82 5.37
N SER A 122 3.18 12.88 4.92
CA SER A 122 1.90 13.31 5.48
C SER A 122 0.77 12.35 5.11
N ILE A 123 -0.30 12.39 5.90
CA ILE A 123 -1.52 11.66 5.56
C ILE A 123 -2.15 12.36 4.35
N PRO A 124 -2.42 11.64 3.24
CA PRO A 124 -3.09 12.21 2.07
C PRO A 124 -4.42 12.89 2.40
N GLU A 125 -4.69 14.03 1.79
CA GLU A 125 -5.92 14.81 2.05
C GLU A 125 -7.22 14.00 1.87
N PRO A 126 -7.36 13.12 0.84
CA PRO A 126 -8.55 12.28 0.74
C PRO A 126 -8.74 11.34 1.94
N LEU A 127 -7.65 10.83 2.53
CA LEU A 127 -7.73 9.95 3.70
C LEU A 127 -8.17 10.69 4.96
N LYS A 128 -7.83 11.97 5.12
CA LYS A 128 -8.23 12.78 6.28
C LYS A 128 -9.76 12.99 6.35
N ARG A 129 -10.46 12.76 5.25
CA ARG A 129 -11.93 12.85 5.15
C ARG A 129 -12.63 11.53 5.47
N LEU A 130 -11.88 10.46 5.65
CA LEU A 130 -12.42 9.17 6.06
C LEU A 130 -12.79 9.19 7.55
N ASP A 131 -13.70 8.32 7.92
CA ASP A 131 -14.12 8.17 9.32
C ASP A 131 -12.98 7.54 10.14
N ALA A 132 -12.42 8.34 11.05
CA ALA A 132 -11.30 7.91 11.87
C ALA A 132 -11.73 6.79 12.83
N GLY A 133 -11.00 5.68 12.78
CA GLY A 133 -11.28 4.48 13.56
C GLY A 133 -12.29 3.52 12.93
N HIS A 134 -12.95 3.89 11.82
CA HIS A 134 -13.87 3.01 11.09
C HIS A 134 -13.38 2.73 9.67
N ASP A 135 -13.02 3.79 8.91
CA ASP A 135 -12.55 3.65 7.54
C ASP A 135 -11.05 3.98 7.41
N LEU A 136 -10.48 4.69 8.40
CA LEU A 136 -9.06 5.02 8.48
C LEU A 136 -8.52 4.69 9.87
N ILE A 137 -7.47 3.89 9.90
CA ILE A 137 -6.72 3.54 11.11
C ILE A 137 -5.28 4.05 10.93
N LEU A 138 -4.80 4.83 11.90
CA LEU A 138 -3.40 5.26 11.93
C LEU A 138 -2.58 4.24 12.73
N PHE A 139 -1.61 3.63 12.07
CA PHE A 139 -0.72 2.64 12.67
C PHE A 139 0.68 3.25 12.82
N HIS A 140 1.04 3.66 14.03
CA HIS A 140 2.36 4.19 14.33
C HIS A 140 3.38 3.07 14.47
N ASN A 141 4.53 3.20 13.78
CA ASN A 141 5.52 2.13 13.65
C ASN A 141 6.96 2.67 13.63
N SER A 142 7.25 3.69 14.43
CA SER A 142 8.62 4.23 14.53
C SER A 142 9.45 3.56 15.63
N SER A 143 8.81 2.80 16.55
CA SER A 143 9.47 2.03 17.61
C SER A 143 8.63 0.80 17.96
N ASP A 144 9.23 -0.15 18.68
CA ASP A 144 8.51 -1.34 19.19
C ASP A 144 7.34 -0.94 20.08
N ALA A 145 7.51 0.07 20.94
CA ALA A 145 6.44 0.58 21.80
C ALA A 145 5.27 1.18 21.00
N GLU A 146 5.54 1.90 19.92
CA GLU A 146 4.49 2.40 19.01
C GLU A 146 3.80 1.25 18.27
N PHE A 147 4.57 0.27 17.81
CA PHE A 147 4.05 -0.92 17.16
C PHE A 147 3.11 -1.67 18.09
N ASP A 148 3.54 -2.01 19.30
CA ASP A 148 2.74 -2.74 20.29
C ASP A 148 1.45 -1.99 20.65
N LYS A 149 1.54 -0.67 20.84
CA LYS A 149 0.37 0.17 21.10
C LYS A 149 -0.60 0.17 19.92
N SER A 150 -0.09 0.27 18.68
CA SER A 150 -0.91 0.26 17.47
C SER A 150 -1.56 -1.10 17.25
N MET A 151 -0.83 -2.19 17.49
CA MET A 151 -1.38 -3.56 17.44
C MET A 151 -2.50 -3.76 18.48
N ALA A 152 -2.28 -3.35 19.72
CA ALA A 152 -3.30 -3.46 20.77
C ALA A 152 -4.57 -2.65 20.46
N ALA A 153 -4.44 -1.57 19.68
CA ALA A 153 -5.59 -0.75 19.28
C ALA A 153 -6.36 -1.31 18.08
N ILE A 154 -5.67 -1.96 17.12
CA ILE A 154 -6.30 -2.46 15.90
C ILE A 154 -6.93 -3.85 16.07
N LEU A 155 -6.31 -4.75 16.84
CA LEU A 155 -6.78 -6.12 16.97
C LEU A 155 -8.25 -6.23 17.42
N PRO A 156 -8.72 -5.50 18.45
CA PRO A 156 -10.14 -5.56 18.84
C PRO A 156 -11.08 -5.08 17.73
N GLN A 157 -10.67 -4.09 16.92
CA GLN A 157 -11.49 -3.59 15.83
C GLN A 157 -11.65 -4.62 14.70
N LEU A 158 -10.59 -5.40 14.42
CA LEU A 158 -10.67 -6.49 13.45
C LEU A 158 -11.50 -7.69 13.98
N GLU A 159 -11.55 -7.89 15.28
CA GLU A 159 -12.35 -8.95 15.90
C GLU A 159 -13.85 -8.61 16.02
N GLU A 160 -14.19 -7.32 16.17
CA GLU A 160 -15.58 -6.87 16.27
C GLU A 160 -16.33 -6.89 14.92
N ASP A 161 -15.60 -6.82 13.81
CA ASP A 161 -16.16 -6.88 12.45
C ASP A 161 -16.35 -8.33 11.92
N ILE A 162 -16.02 -9.36 12.74
CA ILE A 162 -16.26 -10.79 12.49
C ILE A 162 -17.53 -11.22 13.21
#